data_b69aca200e7ca69231427e00a6c35118
#
_entry.id   b69aca200e7ca69231427e00a6c35118
#
_cell.length_a   1.000
_cell.length_b   1.000
_cell.length_c   1.000
_cell.angle_alpha   90.00
_cell.angle_beta   90.00
_cell.angle_gamma   90.00
#
_symmetry.space_group_name_H-M   'P 1'
#
loop_
_entity.id
_entity.type
_entity.pdbx_description
1 polymer ?
#
loop_
_entity_poly.entity_id
_entity_poly.type
_entity_poly.pdbx_seq_one_letter_code
_entity_poly.pdbx_strand_id
1 'polypeptide(L)'
;MGHDLAELTTGLASRINNLAVLETGPNSRTLLELQDRLAELAMLAIVKDLNAERADYQACINGLNEAIDYIGNADKKIDDVPKAIQLTVKAADLIENVIRQV
;
A
#
# COMPACT_ATOMS: atom_id res chain seq x y z
N MET A 1 -0.11 -17.56 -6.10
CA MET A 1 -1.14 -17.05 -5.22
C MET A 1 -0.86 -15.63 -4.89
N GLY A 2 -1.07 -14.73 -4.62
CA GLY A 2 -0.77 -13.32 -4.40
C GLY A 2 -1.87 -12.40 -4.88
N HIS A 3 -3.02 -12.98 -5.31
CA HIS A 3 -4.11 -12.17 -5.84
C HIS A 3 -4.75 -11.29 -4.77
N ASP A 4 -4.93 -11.80 -3.56
CA ASP A 4 -5.47 -11.02 -2.45
C ASP A 4 -4.51 -9.91 -2.04
N LEU A 5 -3.20 -10.21 -2.00
CA LEU A 5 -2.19 -9.20 -1.72
C LEU A 5 -2.18 -8.13 -2.79
N ALA A 6 -2.23 -8.54 -4.07
CA ALA A 6 -2.26 -7.60 -5.20
C ALA A 6 -3.52 -6.72 -5.17
N GLU A 7 -4.68 -7.29 -4.86
CA GLU A 7 -5.93 -6.54 -4.76
C GLU A 7 -5.88 -5.49 -3.67
N LEU A 8 -5.38 -5.86 -2.48
CA LEU A 8 -5.26 -4.92 -1.37
C LEU A 8 -4.24 -3.84 -1.68
N THR A 9 -3.12 -4.21 -2.31
CA THR A 9 -2.08 -3.25 -2.69
C THR A 9 -2.63 -2.24 -3.71
N THR A 10 -3.37 -2.71 -4.71
CA THR A 10 -4.02 -1.85 -5.69
C THR A 10 -5.07 -0.96 -5.03
N GLY A 11 -5.84 -1.51 -4.09
CA GLY A 11 -6.83 -0.75 -3.33
C GLY A 11 -6.20 0.38 -2.53
N LEU A 12 -5.06 0.10 -1.90
CA LEU A 12 -4.32 1.13 -1.18
C LEU A 12 -3.77 2.18 -2.14
N ALA A 13 -3.22 1.77 -3.28
CA ALA A 13 -2.71 2.70 -4.30
C ALA A 13 -3.80 3.66 -4.77
N SER A 14 -5.01 3.15 -4.97
CA SER A 14 -6.16 3.98 -5.36
C SER A 14 -6.48 5.03 -4.31
N ARG A 15 -6.48 4.64 -3.03
CA ARG A 15 -6.74 5.57 -1.93
C ARG A 15 -5.64 6.62 -1.81
N ILE A 16 -4.40 6.22 -2.01
CA ILE A 16 -3.26 7.14 -2.00
C ILE A 16 -3.37 8.15 -3.15
N ASN A 17 -3.80 7.71 -4.33
CA ASN A 17 -4.04 8.62 -5.45
C ASN A 17 -5.10 9.66 -5.10
N ASN A 18 -6.21 9.23 -4.51
CA ASN A 18 -7.27 10.13 -4.11
C ASN A 18 -6.79 11.15 -3.09
N LEU A 19 -5.98 10.71 -2.16
CA LEU A 19 -5.38 11.60 -1.15
C LEU A 19 -4.42 12.60 -1.79
N ALA A 20 -3.61 12.14 -2.75
CA ALA A 20 -2.66 13.00 -3.46
C ALA A 20 -3.35 14.14 -4.22
N VAL A 21 -4.54 13.86 -4.78
CA VAL A 21 -5.32 14.87 -5.50
C VAL A 21 -5.81 15.97 -4.55
N LEU A 22 -6.09 15.60 -3.29
CA LEU A 22 -6.58 16.56 -2.28
C LEU A 22 -5.45 17.37 -1.64
N GLU A 23 -4.21 16.93 -1.77
CA GLU A 23 -3.07 17.58 -1.15
C GLU A 23 -2.32 18.45 -2.13
N THR A 24 -1.61 19.44 -1.60
CA THR A 24 -0.72 20.31 -2.39
C THR A 24 0.68 20.27 -1.79
N GLY A 25 1.70 20.60 -2.60
CA GLY A 25 3.07 20.69 -2.12
C GLY A 25 3.77 19.33 -1.97
N PRO A 26 4.74 19.23 -1.04
CA PRO A 26 5.59 18.03 -0.92
C PRO A 26 4.84 16.74 -0.62
N ASN A 27 3.75 16.82 0.15
CA ASN A 27 2.98 15.62 0.49
C ASN A 27 2.33 15.01 -0.74
N SER A 28 1.84 15.83 -1.67
CA SER A 28 1.26 15.33 -2.92
C SER A 28 2.27 14.52 -3.71
N ARG A 29 3.49 15.03 -3.84
CA ARG A 29 4.57 14.35 -4.56
C ARG A 29 4.91 13.01 -3.91
N THR A 30 5.05 13.00 -2.59
CA THR A 30 5.36 11.78 -1.84
C THR A 30 4.27 10.73 -2.04
N LEU A 31 3.01 11.14 -1.99
CA LEU A 31 1.87 10.24 -2.20
C LEU A 31 1.87 9.65 -3.62
N LEU A 32 2.17 10.46 -4.63
CA LEU A 32 2.25 9.97 -6.01
C LEU A 32 3.39 8.97 -6.20
N GLU A 33 4.53 9.21 -5.58
CA GLU A 33 5.66 8.27 -5.61
C GLU A 33 5.28 6.95 -4.94
N LEU A 34 4.57 7.00 -3.82
CA LEU A 34 4.08 5.80 -3.14
C LEU A 34 3.05 5.06 -3.99
N GLN A 35 2.18 5.77 -4.67
CA GLN A 35 1.21 5.16 -5.58
C GLN A 35 1.92 4.35 -6.66
N ASP A 36 2.95 4.93 -7.27
CA ASP A 36 3.72 4.26 -8.33
C ASP A 36 4.42 3.01 -7.77
N ARG A 37 4.99 3.12 -6.59
CA ARG A 37 5.65 2.00 -5.92
C ARG A 37 4.67 0.87 -5.63
N LEU A 38 3.49 1.20 -5.11
CA LEU A 38 2.46 0.21 -4.81
C LEU A 38 1.96 -0.48 -6.08
N ALA A 39 1.77 0.26 -7.17
CA ALA A 39 1.34 -0.31 -8.43
C ALA A 39 2.35 -1.33 -8.96
N GLU A 40 3.65 -1.02 -8.88
CA GLU A 40 4.70 -1.94 -9.26
C GLU A 40 4.72 -3.18 -8.37
N LEU A 41 4.60 -3.00 -7.06
CA LEU A 41 4.57 -4.11 -6.11
C LEU A 41 3.36 -5.01 -6.34
N ALA A 42 2.20 -4.44 -6.67
CA ALA A 42 1.01 -5.21 -6.99
C ALA A 42 1.24 -6.12 -8.20
N MET A 43 1.89 -5.61 -9.23
CA MET A 43 2.23 -6.41 -10.41
C MET A 43 3.17 -7.55 -10.04
N LEU A 44 4.20 -7.27 -9.25
CA LEU A 44 5.15 -8.28 -8.81
C LEU A 44 4.48 -9.34 -7.94
N ALA A 45 3.50 -8.96 -7.12
CA ALA A 45 2.78 -9.90 -6.28
C ALA A 45 1.96 -10.90 -7.11
N ILE A 46 1.52 -10.49 -8.30
CA ILE A 46 0.79 -11.38 -9.21
C ILE A 46 1.73 -12.39 -9.88
N VAL A 47 2.91 -11.91 -10.33
CA VAL A 47 3.82 -12.76 -11.13
C VAL A 47 4.74 -13.63 -10.28
N LYS A 48 4.91 -13.32 -9.00
CA LYS A 48 5.72 -14.11 -8.08
C LYS A 48 4.89 -15.21 -7.43
N ASP A 49 5.53 -16.34 -7.17
CA ASP A 49 4.88 -17.47 -6.50
C ASP A 49 4.99 -17.29 -4.99
N LEU A 50 4.05 -16.51 -4.43
CA LEU A 50 4.03 -16.17 -3.02
C LEU A 50 3.23 -17.19 -2.23
N ASN A 51 3.74 -17.54 -1.04
CA ASN A 51 3.07 -18.47 -0.14
C ASN A 51 2.25 -17.70 0.90
N ALA A 52 0.93 -17.74 0.75
CA ALA A 52 -0.01 -17.02 1.61
C ALA A 52 -0.03 -17.52 3.05
N GLU A 53 0.51 -18.72 3.32
CA GLU A 53 0.56 -19.28 4.67
C GLU A 53 1.73 -18.74 5.49
N ARG A 54 2.69 -18.08 4.86
CA ARG A 54 3.85 -17.53 5.57
C ARG A 54 3.44 -16.37 6.46
N ALA A 55 4.10 -16.28 7.61
CA ALA A 55 3.83 -15.20 8.57
C ALA A 55 4.15 -13.82 7.98
N ASP A 56 5.19 -13.70 7.16
CA ASP A 56 5.55 -12.43 6.53
C ASP A 56 4.52 -11.99 5.48
N TYR A 57 3.90 -12.94 4.77
CA TYR A 57 2.79 -12.64 3.87
C TYR A 57 1.59 -12.10 4.67
N GLN A 58 1.25 -12.75 5.77
CA GLN A 58 0.14 -12.29 6.62
C GLN A 58 0.44 -10.92 7.22
N ALA A 59 1.69 -10.64 7.55
CA ALA A 59 2.09 -9.31 8.03
C ALA A 59 1.84 -8.24 6.96
N CYS A 60 2.05 -8.57 5.67
CA CYS A 60 1.72 -7.66 4.57
C CYS A 60 0.23 -7.35 4.52
N ILE A 61 -0.60 -8.39 4.62
CA ILE A 61 -2.05 -8.24 4.60
C ILE A 61 -2.49 -7.34 5.75
N ASN A 62 -1.97 -7.59 6.96
CA ASN A 62 -2.30 -6.79 8.13
C ASN A 62 -1.87 -5.33 7.97
N GLY A 63 -0.67 -5.11 7.45
CA GLY A 63 -0.15 -3.76 7.22
C GLY A 63 -0.96 -2.99 6.18
N LEU A 64 -1.38 -3.67 5.12
CA LEU A 64 -2.23 -3.06 4.09
C LEU A 64 -3.60 -2.68 4.67
N ASN A 65 -4.22 -3.59 5.42
CA ASN A 65 -5.51 -3.32 6.05
C ASN A 65 -5.41 -2.16 7.03
N GLU A 66 -4.34 -2.08 7.80
CA GLU A 66 -4.12 -0.99 8.74
C GLU A 66 -4.05 0.36 8.01
N ALA A 67 -3.30 0.43 6.91
CA ALA A 67 -3.18 1.65 6.11
C ALA A 67 -4.51 2.01 5.45
N ILE A 68 -5.21 1.02 4.89
CA ILE A 68 -6.49 1.22 4.24
C ILE A 68 -7.53 1.75 5.24
N ASP A 69 -7.59 1.13 6.42
CA ASP A 69 -8.54 1.53 7.46
C ASP A 69 -8.25 2.95 7.96
N TYR A 70 -6.98 3.29 8.11
CA TYR A 70 -6.60 4.64 8.55
C TYR A 70 -7.00 5.69 7.53
N ILE A 71 -6.74 5.44 6.25
CA ILE A 71 -7.07 6.37 5.18
C ILE A 71 -8.58 6.43 4.98
N GLY A 72 -9.25 5.30 5.16
CA GLY A 72 -10.71 5.23 5.06
C GLY A 72 -11.23 5.49 3.66
N ASN A 73 -12.44 6.04 3.59
CA ASN A 73 -13.07 6.37 2.34
C ASN A 73 -12.55 7.71 1.81
N ALA A 74 -12.50 7.83 0.48
CA ALA A 74 -12.00 9.02 -0.21
C ALA A 74 -12.70 10.32 0.19
N ASP A 75 -13.93 10.21 0.72
CA ASP A 75 -14.73 11.36 1.10
C ASP A 75 -14.38 11.95 2.46
N LYS A 76 -13.57 11.25 3.24
CA LYS A 76 -13.17 11.70 4.56
C LYS A 76 -11.84 12.42 4.51
N LYS A 77 -11.81 13.62 5.06
CA LYS A 77 -10.57 14.37 5.21
C LYS A 77 -9.75 13.71 6.30
N ILE A 78 -8.50 13.40 5.99
CA ILE A 78 -7.58 12.81 6.95
C ILE A 78 -6.89 13.94 7.70
N ASP A 79 -6.87 13.82 9.03
CA ASP A 79 -6.25 14.85 9.87
C ASP A 79 -4.73 14.75 9.88
N ASP A 80 -4.17 13.56 9.63
CA ASP A 80 -2.72 13.34 9.71
C ASP A 80 -2.20 12.63 8.45
N VAL A 81 -1.86 13.43 7.44
CA VAL A 81 -1.29 12.92 6.18
C VAL A 81 0.07 12.25 6.41
N PRO A 82 0.99 12.80 7.23
CA PRO A 82 2.24 12.11 7.51
C PRO A 82 2.07 10.72 8.09
N LYS A 83 1.07 10.50 8.92
CA LYS A 83 0.79 9.18 9.46
C LYS A 83 0.29 8.22 8.38
N ALA A 84 -0.55 8.70 7.47
CA ALA A 84 -1.01 7.89 6.33
C ALA A 84 0.17 7.47 5.46
N ILE A 85 1.10 8.39 5.20
CA ILE A 85 2.32 8.10 4.46
C ILE A 85 3.16 7.05 5.18
N GLN A 86 3.34 7.19 6.49
CA GLN A 86 4.11 6.27 7.32
C GLN A 86 3.58 4.85 7.26
N LEU A 87 2.26 4.69 7.42
CA LEU A 87 1.61 3.38 7.36
C LEU A 87 1.72 2.76 5.96
N THR A 88 1.63 3.59 4.93
CA THR A 88 1.76 3.13 3.55
C THR A 88 3.18 2.68 3.24
N VAL A 89 4.19 3.42 3.69
CA VAL A 89 5.61 3.04 3.53
C VAL A 89 5.87 1.72 4.24
N LYS A 90 5.37 1.57 5.46
CA LYS A 90 5.52 0.33 6.22
C LYS A 90 4.93 -0.86 5.45
N ALA A 91 3.72 -0.71 4.91
CA ALA A 91 3.07 -1.77 4.14
C ALA A 91 3.88 -2.09 2.88
N ALA A 92 4.35 -1.08 2.15
CA ALA A 92 5.15 -1.27 0.95
C ALA A 92 6.47 -2.00 1.25
N ASP A 93 7.13 -1.64 2.35
CA ASP A 93 8.37 -2.29 2.77
C ASP A 93 8.14 -3.78 3.09
N LEU A 94 7.04 -4.10 3.76
CA LEU A 94 6.69 -5.49 4.06
C LEU A 94 6.46 -6.30 2.77
N ILE A 95 5.76 -5.73 1.81
CA ILE A 95 5.47 -6.39 0.53
C ILE A 95 6.78 -6.62 -0.22
N GLU A 96 7.62 -5.61 -0.32
CA GLU A 96 8.90 -5.71 -1.01
C GLU A 96 9.77 -6.81 -0.40
N ASN A 97 9.79 -6.90 0.91
CA ASN A 97 10.57 -7.91 1.62
C ASN A 97 10.11 -9.33 1.26
N VAL A 98 8.79 -9.56 1.22
CA VAL A 98 8.24 -10.87 0.83
C VAL A 98 8.59 -11.19 -0.62
N ILE A 99 8.47 -10.23 -1.51
CA ILE A 99 8.78 -10.42 -2.95
C ILE A 99 10.25 -10.78 -3.15
N ARG A 100 11.15 -10.15 -2.41
CA ARG A 100 12.60 -10.42 -2.52
C ARG A 100 13.00 -11.83 -2.09
N GLN A 101 12.19 -12.48 -1.28
CA GLN A 101 12.50 -13.81 -0.77
C GLN A 101 12.08 -14.94 -1.70
N VAL A 102 11.50 -14.63 -2.82
CA VAL A 102 10.99 -15.63 -3.77
C VAL A 102 11.95 -15.77 -4.95
#